data_264897cf31df8bdf16d3949e1c9a5bef
#
_entry.id   264897cf31df8bdf16d3949e1c9a5bef
#
_cell.length_a   1.000
_cell.length_b   1.000
_cell.length_c   1.000
_cell.angle_alpha   90.00
_cell.angle_beta   90.00
_cell.angle_gamma   90.00
#
_symmetry.space_group_name_H-M   'P 1'
#
loop_
_entity.id
_entity.type
_entity.pdbx_description
1 polymer ?
#
loop_
_entity_poly.entity_id
_entity_poly.type
_entity_poly.pdbx_seq_one_letter_code
_entity_poly.pdbx_strand_id
1 'polypeptide(L)'
;YKRQEHGYPARLVVPGLYGYVSATKWVTDLELTRFDRAEAYWTKLGWAARGPIKTESRIDIPRAGQDVTAGPNRFGGVAWAQKRGVRAVEVKMDDGEWQQATLGAAYSNDTWRLWSFDWQATPGFHTITVRATDNSGYTQTPDRADPVPDGATGWHSITFNVR
;
A
#
# COMPACT_ATOMS: atom_id res chain seq x y z
N TYR A 1 -22.61 13.50 -13.84
CA TYR A 1 -22.68 12.88 -12.50
C TYR A 1 -21.36 12.23 -12.10
N LYS A 2 -20.81 11.28 -12.86
CA LYS A 2 -19.56 10.57 -12.53
C LYS A 2 -18.34 11.50 -12.38
N ARG A 3 -18.30 12.63 -13.08
CA ARG A 3 -17.18 13.60 -12.99
C ARG A 3 -17.22 14.40 -11.69
N GLN A 4 -18.39 14.75 -11.18
CA GLN A 4 -18.53 15.53 -9.94
C GLN A 4 -18.09 14.73 -8.71
N GLU A 5 -18.41 13.45 -8.63
CA GLU A 5 -17.99 12.56 -7.53
C GLU A 5 -16.44 12.49 -7.39
N HIS A 6 -15.73 12.70 -8.48
CA HIS A 6 -14.28 12.66 -8.55
C HIS A 6 -13.59 14.02 -8.50
N GLY A 7 -14.35 15.12 -8.29
CA GLY A 7 -13.79 16.46 -8.05
C GLY A 7 -13.86 17.41 -9.24
N TYR A 8 -14.67 17.11 -10.29
CA TYR A 8 -14.89 18.06 -11.39
C TYR A 8 -15.42 19.41 -10.84
N PRO A 9 -14.95 20.59 -11.32
CA PRO A 9 -14.09 20.82 -12.47
C PRO A 9 -12.59 20.62 -12.21
N ALA A 10 -12.12 20.75 -10.98
CA ALA A 10 -10.70 20.59 -10.64
C ALA A 10 -10.51 19.80 -9.35
N ARG A 11 -9.51 18.92 -9.36
CA ARG A 11 -9.06 18.17 -8.20
C ARG A 11 -7.56 18.37 -8.00
N LEU A 12 -7.16 18.71 -6.78
CA LEU A 12 -5.75 18.73 -6.42
C LEU A 12 -5.23 17.29 -6.29
N VAL A 13 -4.04 17.03 -6.82
CA VAL A 13 -3.30 15.79 -6.62
C VAL A 13 -1.85 16.13 -6.34
N VAL A 14 -1.38 15.78 -5.15
CA VAL A 14 0.03 15.93 -4.77
C VAL A 14 0.65 14.55 -4.62
N PRO A 15 1.53 14.13 -5.54
CA PRO A 15 2.13 12.79 -5.50
C PRO A 15 2.92 12.55 -4.22
N GLY A 16 2.76 11.36 -3.62
CA GLY A 16 3.48 10.94 -2.41
C GLY A 16 2.87 11.36 -1.09
N LEU A 17 1.70 12.00 -1.13
CA LEU A 17 0.95 12.34 0.07
C LEU A 17 -0.38 11.58 0.13
N TYR A 18 -0.79 11.19 1.33
CA TYR A 18 -2.11 10.62 1.54
C TYR A 18 -3.23 11.58 1.14
N GLY A 19 -4.35 11.02 0.69
CA GLY A 19 -5.47 11.78 0.15
C GLY A 19 -6.06 12.83 1.09
N TYR A 20 -5.95 12.68 2.40
CA TYR A 20 -6.46 13.65 3.36
C TYR A 20 -5.70 14.99 3.35
N VAL A 21 -4.47 15.02 2.83
CA VAL A 21 -3.67 16.25 2.64
C VAL A 21 -3.46 16.61 1.17
N SER A 22 -3.78 15.72 0.22
CA SER A 22 -3.36 15.90 -1.17
C SER A 22 -4.48 15.81 -2.21
N ALA A 23 -5.68 15.42 -1.83
CA ALA A 23 -6.71 15.07 -2.81
C ALA A 23 -7.98 15.91 -2.67
N THR A 24 -7.83 17.22 -2.48
CA THR A 24 -8.96 18.13 -2.40
C THR A 24 -9.75 18.13 -3.70
N LYS A 25 -11.04 17.79 -3.62
CA LYS A 25 -11.99 17.83 -4.72
C LYS A 25 -12.65 19.21 -4.81
N TRP A 26 -13.14 19.57 -6.01
CA TRP A 26 -13.86 20.82 -6.26
C TRP A 26 -13.06 22.07 -5.85
N VAL A 27 -11.80 22.08 -6.23
CA VAL A 27 -10.91 23.20 -5.90
C VAL A 27 -11.42 24.48 -6.53
N THR A 28 -11.61 25.51 -5.71
CA THR A 28 -12.02 26.86 -6.12
C THR A 28 -10.92 27.88 -5.86
N ASP A 29 -10.17 27.69 -4.78
CA ASP A 29 -9.08 28.55 -4.36
C ASP A 29 -7.84 27.78 -4.00
N LEU A 30 -6.68 28.37 -4.25
CA LEU A 30 -5.37 27.87 -3.85
C LEU A 30 -4.59 28.99 -3.19
N GLU A 31 -4.41 28.90 -1.88
CA GLU A 31 -3.65 29.88 -1.09
C GLU A 31 -2.31 29.29 -0.64
N LEU A 32 -1.23 30.03 -0.87
CA LEU A 32 0.08 29.71 -0.31
C LEU A 32 0.17 30.25 1.12
N THR A 33 0.25 29.37 2.09
CA THR A 33 0.29 29.73 3.53
C THR A 33 1.39 28.96 4.26
N ARG A 34 1.44 29.11 5.57
CA ARG A 34 2.40 28.44 6.48
C ARG A 34 1.65 27.63 7.52
N PHE A 35 2.26 26.54 7.99
CA PHE A 35 1.68 25.68 9.04
C PHE A 35 1.44 26.39 10.37
N ASP A 36 2.14 27.48 10.65
CA ASP A 36 1.95 28.31 11.85
C ASP A 36 0.84 29.37 11.71
N ARG A 37 0.25 29.51 10.52
CA ARG A 37 -0.81 30.50 10.22
C ARG A 37 -2.14 29.86 9.84
N ALA A 38 -2.10 28.66 9.29
CA ALA A 38 -3.29 27.96 8.86
C ALA A 38 -3.21 26.47 9.23
N GLU A 39 -4.29 25.97 9.78
CA GLU A 39 -4.46 24.57 10.12
C GLU A 39 -5.53 23.93 9.25
N ALA A 40 -5.19 22.82 8.60
CA ALA A 40 -6.10 22.09 7.71
C ALA A 40 -7.23 21.41 8.49
N TYR A 41 -8.35 21.16 7.81
CA TYR A 41 -9.53 20.53 8.40
C TYR A 41 -9.21 19.22 9.13
N TRP A 42 -8.49 18.30 8.47
CA TRP A 42 -8.16 17.00 9.06
C TRP A 42 -7.16 17.09 10.20
N THR A 43 -6.26 18.09 10.17
CA THR A 43 -5.31 18.32 11.27
C THR A 43 -6.04 18.69 12.56
N LYS A 44 -7.08 19.51 12.48
CA LYS A 44 -7.96 19.83 13.63
C LYS A 44 -8.68 18.60 14.19
N LEU A 45 -8.81 17.55 13.40
CA LEU A 45 -9.43 16.27 13.77
C LEU A 45 -8.40 15.20 14.20
N GLY A 46 -7.15 15.59 14.46
CA GLY A 46 -6.12 14.70 14.98
C GLY A 46 -5.22 14.06 13.92
N TRP A 47 -5.37 14.41 12.63
CA TRP A 47 -4.47 13.91 11.58
C TRP A 47 -3.19 14.75 11.51
N ALA A 48 -2.08 14.13 11.14
CA ALA A 48 -0.81 14.82 10.97
C ALA A 48 -0.88 15.86 9.85
N ALA A 49 -0.26 17.03 10.04
CA ALA A 49 -0.18 18.07 9.02
C ALA A 49 0.63 17.63 7.79
N ARG A 50 1.51 16.64 7.95
CA ARG A 50 2.29 16.03 6.88
C ARG A 50 1.92 14.55 6.82
N GLY A 51 1.48 14.10 5.65
CA GLY A 51 1.04 12.73 5.44
C GLY A 51 1.74 12.06 4.25
N PRO A 52 3.09 11.87 4.32
CA PRO A 52 3.79 11.14 3.27
C PRO A 52 3.34 9.68 3.26
N ILE A 53 3.08 9.13 2.07
CA ILE A 53 2.71 7.72 1.93
C ILE A 53 3.89 6.85 2.38
N LYS A 54 3.60 5.91 3.27
CA LYS A 54 4.56 4.95 3.81
C LYS A 54 4.88 3.87 2.78
N THR A 55 6.03 3.19 2.95
CA THR A 55 6.34 1.98 2.20
C THR A 55 5.36 0.89 2.60
N GLU A 56 4.67 0.31 1.62
CA GLU A 56 3.59 -0.64 1.86
C GLU A 56 3.53 -1.72 0.78
N SER A 57 2.85 -2.83 1.09
CA SER A 57 2.62 -3.94 0.19
C SER A 57 1.24 -4.54 0.41
N ARG A 58 0.69 -5.12 -0.64
CA ARG A 58 -0.64 -5.74 -0.62
C ARG A 58 -0.64 -7.01 -1.46
N ILE A 59 -1.37 -8.01 -0.98
CA ILE A 59 -1.69 -9.25 -1.70
C ILE A 59 -3.01 -9.03 -2.42
N ASP A 60 -3.05 -9.30 -3.72
CA ASP A 60 -4.26 -9.22 -4.54
C ASP A 60 -4.73 -10.62 -5.00
N ILE A 61 -3.79 -11.56 -5.10
CA ILE A 61 -4.02 -12.96 -5.47
C ILE A 61 -3.19 -13.87 -4.54
N PRO A 62 -3.82 -14.82 -3.83
CA PRO A 62 -5.27 -15.08 -3.76
C PRO A 62 -6.00 -13.99 -2.97
N ARG A 63 -7.32 -13.98 -3.02
CA ARG A 63 -8.14 -13.16 -2.15
C ARG A 63 -8.36 -13.86 -0.80
N ALA A 64 -8.59 -13.08 0.24
CA ALA A 64 -8.94 -13.65 1.55
C ALA A 64 -10.16 -14.57 1.45
N GLY A 65 -10.05 -15.77 2.02
CA GLY A 65 -11.10 -16.79 1.99
C GLY A 65 -11.32 -17.48 0.63
N GLN A 66 -10.48 -17.21 -0.37
CA GLN A 66 -10.58 -17.88 -1.67
C GLN A 66 -10.13 -19.33 -1.56
N ASP A 67 -10.81 -20.24 -2.28
CA ASP A 67 -10.32 -21.59 -2.53
C ASP A 67 -9.29 -21.57 -3.66
N VAL A 68 -8.17 -22.25 -3.45
CA VAL A 68 -7.06 -22.40 -4.39
C VAL A 68 -6.88 -23.89 -4.70
N THR A 69 -6.57 -24.24 -5.93
CA THR A 69 -6.30 -25.64 -6.30
C THR A 69 -4.90 -26.05 -5.86
N ALA A 70 -4.75 -27.28 -5.35
CA ALA A 70 -3.43 -27.84 -5.04
C ALA A 70 -2.51 -27.91 -6.26
N GLY A 71 -1.22 -27.78 -6.04
CA GLY A 71 -0.21 -27.80 -7.11
C GLY A 71 0.45 -26.43 -7.35
N PRO A 72 1.03 -26.20 -8.54
CA PRO A 72 1.74 -24.97 -8.85
C PRO A 72 0.78 -23.78 -8.94
N ASN A 73 1.01 -22.77 -8.13
CA ASN A 73 0.26 -21.53 -8.10
C ASN A 73 1.17 -20.32 -8.17
N ARG A 74 0.67 -19.24 -8.76
CA ARG A 74 1.33 -17.95 -8.76
C ARG A 74 0.48 -16.93 -7.99
N PHE A 75 1.01 -16.46 -6.89
CA PHE A 75 0.43 -15.40 -6.10
C PHE A 75 1.01 -14.05 -6.50
N GLY A 76 0.35 -12.96 -6.10
CA GLY A 76 0.84 -11.66 -6.49
C GLY A 76 0.09 -10.50 -5.88
N GLY A 77 0.63 -9.32 -6.10
CA GLY A 77 0.07 -8.08 -5.61
C GLY A 77 0.89 -6.88 -6.00
N VAL A 78 0.79 -5.82 -5.20
CA VAL A 78 1.47 -4.56 -5.42
C VAL A 78 2.29 -4.16 -4.21
N ALA A 79 3.35 -3.40 -4.44
CA ALA A 79 4.12 -2.71 -3.42
C ALA A 79 4.29 -1.24 -3.80
N TRP A 80 4.41 -0.38 -2.80
CA TRP A 80 4.45 1.05 -2.96
C TRP A 80 5.53 1.68 -2.09
N ALA A 81 6.38 2.49 -2.67
CA ALA A 81 7.37 3.29 -1.96
C ALA A 81 7.67 4.55 -2.76
N GLN A 82 6.67 5.45 -2.86
CA GLN A 82 6.73 6.62 -3.73
C GLN A 82 7.94 7.50 -3.43
N LYS A 83 8.55 8.06 -4.48
CA LYS A 83 9.80 8.82 -4.51
C LYS A 83 11.06 8.00 -4.19
N ARG A 84 10.96 6.92 -3.41
CA ARG A 84 12.09 6.04 -3.06
C ARG A 84 12.23 4.87 -4.02
N GLY A 85 11.11 4.30 -4.45
CA GLY A 85 11.06 3.07 -5.24
C GLY A 85 11.13 1.82 -4.37
N VAL A 86 10.54 0.75 -4.86
CA VAL A 86 10.53 -0.57 -4.19
C VAL A 86 11.78 -1.35 -4.60
N ARG A 87 12.61 -1.70 -3.62
CA ARG A 87 13.83 -2.51 -3.80
C ARG A 87 13.54 -4.00 -3.78
N ALA A 88 12.71 -4.45 -2.83
CA ALA A 88 12.42 -5.86 -2.61
C ALA A 88 11.00 -6.05 -2.09
N VAL A 89 10.44 -7.21 -2.39
CA VAL A 89 9.21 -7.71 -1.75
C VAL A 89 9.50 -9.13 -1.30
N GLU A 90 9.13 -9.45 -0.07
CA GLU A 90 9.28 -10.77 0.51
C GLU A 90 7.93 -11.30 0.95
N VAL A 91 7.75 -12.59 0.77
CA VAL A 91 6.54 -13.32 1.11
C VAL A 91 6.88 -14.38 2.14
N LYS A 92 6.00 -14.55 3.10
CA LYS A 92 6.07 -15.65 4.08
C LYS A 92 4.79 -16.47 4.01
N MET A 93 4.94 -17.78 3.85
CA MET A 93 3.85 -18.75 3.90
C MET A 93 3.82 -19.37 5.29
N ASP A 94 2.66 -19.28 5.94
CA ASP A 94 2.44 -19.80 7.30
C ASP A 94 3.51 -19.27 8.28
N ASP A 95 4.09 -20.14 9.09
CA ASP A 95 5.19 -19.85 10.00
C ASP A 95 6.58 -20.08 9.38
N GLY A 96 6.65 -20.23 8.06
CA GLY A 96 7.91 -20.45 7.34
C GLY A 96 8.82 -19.22 7.28
N GLU A 97 9.91 -19.35 6.54
CA GLU A 97 10.88 -18.28 6.31
C GLU A 97 10.40 -17.26 5.26
N TRP A 98 10.94 -16.05 5.36
CA TRP A 98 10.75 -15.03 4.34
C TRP A 98 11.44 -15.40 3.04
N GLN A 99 10.71 -15.39 1.94
CA GLN A 99 11.19 -15.72 0.61
C GLN A 99 11.05 -14.53 -0.32
N GLN A 100 12.03 -14.33 -1.19
CA GLN A 100 12.04 -13.24 -2.14
C GLN A 100 10.97 -13.44 -3.22
N ALA A 101 10.10 -12.45 -3.41
CA ALA A 101 9.16 -12.39 -4.54
C ALA A 101 9.86 -11.83 -5.80
N THR A 102 9.36 -12.21 -6.96
CA THR A 102 9.79 -11.64 -8.24
C THR A 102 9.10 -10.30 -8.45
N LEU A 103 9.90 -9.25 -8.66
CA LEU A 103 9.39 -7.92 -8.96
C LEU A 103 9.13 -7.75 -10.46
N GLY A 104 8.00 -7.14 -10.81
CA GLY A 104 7.71 -6.68 -12.16
C GLY A 104 8.59 -5.50 -12.59
N ALA A 105 8.35 -4.99 -13.79
CA ALA A 105 9.07 -3.83 -14.31
C ALA A 105 8.89 -2.59 -13.44
N ALA A 106 9.96 -1.83 -13.24
CA ALA A 106 9.92 -0.52 -12.60
C ALA A 106 9.74 0.54 -13.68
N TYR A 107 8.58 1.19 -13.69
CA TYR A 107 8.30 2.28 -14.65
C TYR A 107 8.77 3.64 -14.11
N SER A 108 8.54 3.89 -12.83
CA SER A 108 9.07 5.06 -12.11
C SER A 108 8.99 4.83 -10.59
N ASN A 109 9.63 5.71 -9.81
CA ASN A 109 9.51 5.69 -8.35
C ASN A 109 8.16 6.24 -7.85
N ASP A 110 7.34 6.81 -8.74
CA ASP A 110 6.03 7.38 -8.42
C ASP A 110 4.87 6.45 -8.78
N THR A 111 5.17 5.22 -9.19
CA THR A 111 4.19 4.19 -9.47
C THR A 111 4.37 3.00 -8.51
N TRP A 112 3.28 2.26 -8.30
CA TRP A 112 3.39 0.96 -7.64
C TRP A 112 4.23 -0.02 -8.43
N ARG A 113 4.73 -1.04 -7.77
CA ARG A 113 5.46 -2.13 -8.40
C ARG A 113 4.71 -3.44 -8.19
N LEU A 114 4.44 -4.16 -9.28
CA LEU A 114 3.85 -5.49 -9.21
C LEU A 114 4.88 -6.47 -8.67
N TRP A 115 4.42 -7.47 -7.95
CA TRP A 115 5.23 -8.59 -7.51
C TRP A 115 4.49 -9.91 -7.73
N SER A 116 5.22 -11.00 -7.90
CA SER A 116 4.69 -12.35 -7.98
C SER A 116 5.54 -13.33 -7.19
N PHE A 117 4.89 -14.40 -6.72
CA PHE A 117 5.50 -15.45 -5.95
C PHE A 117 4.93 -16.80 -6.40
N ASP A 118 5.82 -17.68 -6.85
CA ASP A 118 5.44 -19.03 -7.25
C ASP A 118 5.51 -19.96 -6.04
N TRP A 119 4.45 -20.70 -5.79
CA TRP A 119 4.33 -21.59 -4.64
C TRP A 119 3.65 -22.90 -5.03
N GLN A 120 4.20 -24.01 -4.52
CA GLN A 120 3.60 -25.34 -4.64
C GLN A 120 2.57 -25.51 -3.53
N ALA A 121 1.30 -25.28 -3.85
CA ALA A 121 0.21 -25.31 -2.92
C ALA A 121 -0.10 -26.74 -2.46
N THR A 122 -0.11 -26.95 -1.14
CA THR A 122 -0.50 -28.20 -0.48
C THR A 122 -1.90 -28.07 0.10
N PRO A 123 -2.74 -29.14 0.13
CA PRO A 123 -4.08 -29.06 0.69
C PRO A 123 -4.09 -28.60 2.14
N GLY A 124 -5.04 -27.73 2.50
CA GLY A 124 -5.22 -27.20 3.85
C GLY A 124 -5.44 -25.70 3.90
N PHE A 125 -5.54 -25.18 5.12
CA PHE A 125 -5.61 -23.74 5.37
C PHE A 125 -4.23 -23.15 5.47
N HIS A 126 -4.00 -22.07 4.73
CA HIS A 126 -2.72 -21.39 4.68
C HIS A 126 -2.87 -19.89 4.89
N THR A 127 -1.80 -19.30 5.38
CA THR A 127 -1.66 -17.84 5.55
C THR A 127 -0.49 -17.36 4.71
N ILE A 128 -0.72 -16.33 3.90
CA ILE A 128 0.33 -15.61 3.19
C ILE A 128 0.48 -14.21 3.78
N THR A 129 1.71 -13.82 4.06
CA THR A 129 2.08 -12.50 4.58
C THR A 129 3.11 -11.87 3.66
N VAL A 130 3.00 -10.56 3.42
CA VAL A 130 3.90 -9.82 2.53
C VAL A 130 4.49 -8.60 3.24
N ARG A 131 5.77 -8.28 2.91
CA ARG A 131 6.43 -7.04 3.30
C ARG A 131 7.26 -6.49 2.15
N ALA A 132 7.40 -5.17 2.10
CA ALA A 132 8.23 -4.48 1.13
C ALA A 132 9.43 -3.81 1.78
N THR A 133 10.53 -3.73 1.03
CA THR A 133 11.72 -2.94 1.36
C THR A 133 11.93 -1.91 0.27
N ASP A 134 12.13 -0.65 0.65
CA ASP A 134 12.39 0.43 -0.30
C ASP A 134 13.89 0.65 -0.58
N ASN A 135 14.20 1.52 -1.54
CA ASN A 135 15.60 1.80 -1.93
C ASN A 135 16.42 2.53 -0.85
N SER A 136 15.79 3.07 0.19
CA SER A 136 16.52 3.61 1.35
C SER A 136 16.99 2.51 2.31
N GLY A 137 16.53 1.28 2.11
CA GLY A 137 16.80 0.14 2.99
C GLY A 137 15.78 -0.05 4.11
N TYR A 138 14.75 0.80 4.17
CA TYR A 138 13.67 0.62 5.13
C TYR A 138 12.79 -0.56 4.73
N THR A 139 12.62 -1.50 5.65
CA THR A 139 11.67 -2.62 5.50
C THR A 139 10.42 -2.33 6.32
N GLN A 140 9.27 -2.62 5.73
CA GLN A 140 7.95 -2.45 6.33
C GLN A 140 7.87 -3.14 7.70
N THR A 141 7.45 -2.41 8.73
CA THR A 141 7.34 -2.90 10.11
C THR A 141 6.17 -3.89 10.28
N PRO A 142 6.29 -4.89 11.16
CA PRO A 142 5.15 -5.71 11.58
C PRO A 142 4.17 -4.98 12.49
N ASP A 143 4.60 -3.90 13.15
CA ASP A 143 3.83 -3.19 14.14
C ASP A 143 2.60 -2.55 13.50
N ARG A 144 1.43 -2.90 14.00
CA ARG A 144 0.16 -2.33 13.53
C ARG A 144 -0.09 -0.99 14.21
N ALA A 145 -0.40 0.01 13.41
CA ALA A 145 -0.89 1.30 13.86
C ALA A 145 -2.17 1.66 13.11
N ASP A 146 -3.03 2.42 13.78
CA ASP A 146 -4.25 2.95 13.18
C ASP A 146 -3.95 3.99 12.10
N PRO A 147 -4.92 4.27 11.20
CA PRO A 147 -4.75 5.28 10.16
C PRO A 147 -4.45 6.69 10.69
N VAL A 148 -4.97 7.04 11.85
CA VAL A 148 -4.69 8.33 12.53
C VAL A 148 -3.46 8.17 13.41
N PRO A 149 -2.48 9.11 13.40
CA PRO A 149 -2.50 10.42 12.74
C PRO A 149 -1.94 10.46 11.31
N ASP A 150 -1.12 9.52 10.89
CA ASP A 150 -0.28 9.64 9.68
C ASP A 150 -0.27 8.41 8.77
N GLY A 151 -1.30 7.59 8.85
CA GLY A 151 -1.48 6.37 8.06
C GLY A 151 -1.15 5.09 8.83
N ALA A 152 -1.88 4.03 8.52
CA ALA A 152 -1.70 2.70 9.11
C ALA A 152 -0.31 2.11 8.83
N THR A 153 0.10 1.18 9.68
CA THR A 153 1.29 0.34 9.50
C THR A 153 0.98 -1.12 9.74
N GLY A 154 1.93 -2.00 9.48
CA GLY A 154 1.83 -3.44 9.64
C GLY A 154 1.94 -4.18 8.31
N TRP A 155 2.14 -5.48 8.37
CA TRP A 155 2.18 -6.34 7.19
C TRP A 155 0.76 -6.71 6.75
N HIS A 156 0.54 -6.83 5.44
CA HIS A 156 -0.69 -7.39 4.92
C HIS A 156 -0.62 -8.91 4.93
N SER A 157 -1.61 -9.53 5.56
CA SER A 157 -1.73 -10.98 5.70
C SER A 157 -3.14 -11.43 5.39
N ILE A 158 -3.27 -12.52 4.64
CA ILE A 158 -4.57 -13.14 4.33
C ILE A 158 -4.51 -14.64 4.55
N THR A 159 -5.67 -15.24 4.84
CA THR A 159 -5.86 -16.68 4.90
C THR A 159 -6.68 -17.16 3.71
N PHE A 160 -6.37 -18.36 3.22
CA PHE A 160 -7.07 -19.01 2.12
C PHE A 160 -7.03 -20.54 2.31
N ASN A 161 -7.86 -21.27 1.57
CA ASN A 161 -7.94 -22.71 1.63
C ASN A 161 -7.46 -23.35 0.32
N VAL A 162 -6.67 -24.42 0.41
CA VAL A 162 -6.20 -25.21 -0.75
C VAL A 162 -6.93 -26.54 -0.76
N ARG A 163 -7.55 -26.86 -1.91
CA ARG A 163 -8.31 -28.09 -2.16
C ARG A 163 -7.66 -28.92 -3.25
#